data_6733935d7f5b4d6119fbf8acad7683ae
#
_entry.id   6733935d7f5b4d6119fbf8acad7683ae
#
_cell.length_a   1.000
_cell.length_b   1.000
_cell.length_c   1.000
_cell.angle_alpha   90.00
_cell.angle_beta   90.00
_cell.angle_gamma   90.00
#
_symmetry.space_group_name_H-M   'P 1'
#
loop_
_entity.id
_entity.type
_entity.pdbx_description
1 polymer ?
#
loop_
_entity_poly.entity_id
_entity_poly.type
_entity_poly.pdbx_seq_one_letter_code
_entity_poly.pdbx_strand_id
1 'polypeptide(L)'
;MQEAGGKMTGNDIILQRRGEDLRALLIPQGAEGVTRQRLARFADWLEGRGGSLYTPDLAGWRDALLAEGVKPSSARAYLATVRSRYRALLRGESLRDGLYDHAGAMLERIGQADNPANRYALVNEALTRLENALDPKQAFVKVPKKQDRTDTTELRLTREQAEALLHAPGVATLRGLRDTALLAVMLCTGVRVAEAAALAVGDLRQRLKGELGLLVREGKGGKDRFIPWGDLSWALVIVDKWLKVAGITAGPVFREIRKGGKVQAAGLTTRAIQQIVQRYQVVIEGERRAARPHDLRRTYAARQYAAGMDMNAIRQNLGHEDIKTTQGYIGAMNIETRRGQAVYSFDLHALDGLTV
;
A
#
# COMPACT_ATOMS: atom_id res chain seq x y z
N MET A 1 43.63 19.55 27.50
CA MET A 1 42.47 19.95 26.69
C MET A 1 43.01 20.41 25.34
N GLN A 2 43.02 19.55 24.35
CA GLN A 2 43.27 19.87 22.96
C GLN A 2 41.99 19.60 22.20
N GLU A 3 41.39 20.67 21.72
CA GLU A 3 40.25 20.62 20.83
C GLU A 3 40.67 19.96 19.50
N ALA A 4 40.10 18.84 19.20
CA ALA A 4 40.18 18.22 17.89
C ALA A 4 39.29 19.01 16.91
N GLY A 5 39.77 20.18 16.50
CA GLY A 5 39.23 20.93 15.38
C GLY A 5 39.53 20.17 14.09
N GLY A 6 38.72 19.21 13.71
CA GLY A 6 38.76 18.60 12.38
C GLY A 6 38.53 19.70 11.35
N LYS A 7 39.51 19.99 10.50
CA LYS A 7 39.35 20.89 9.35
C LYS A 7 38.19 20.36 8.51
N MET A 8 37.10 21.11 8.50
CA MET A 8 36.00 20.85 7.58
C MET A 8 36.55 20.88 6.16
N THR A 9 36.39 19.81 5.42
CA THR A 9 36.76 19.77 4.01
C THR A 9 35.81 20.64 3.20
N GLY A 10 36.28 21.20 2.08
CA GLY A 10 35.44 22.03 1.20
C GLY A 10 34.09 21.40 0.88
N ASN A 11 34.03 20.08 0.80
CA ASN A 11 32.83 19.31 0.52
C ASN A 11 31.79 19.29 1.66
N ASP A 12 32.22 19.44 2.92
CA ASP A 12 31.31 19.49 4.07
C ASP A 12 30.46 20.77 4.06
N ILE A 13 30.94 21.82 3.43
CA ILE A 13 30.29 23.14 3.40
C ILE A 13 29.22 23.21 2.29
N ILE A 14 29.42 22.57 1.13
CA ILE A 14 28.38 22.48 0.07
C ILE A 14 27.13 21.78 0.62
N LEU A 15 27.35 20.84 1.54
CA LEU A 15 26.31 20.03 2.14
C LEU A 15 25.58 20.74 3.31
N GLN A 16 26.03 21.95 3.70
CA GLN A 16 25.45 22.79 4.76
C GLN A 16 24.51 23.88 4.24
N ARG A 17 23.98 23.78 3.03
CA ARG A 17 22.95 24.71 2.55
C ARG A 17 21.82 24.81 3.58
N ARG A 18 21.28 26.01 3.82
CA ARG A 18 20.23 26.31 4.82
C ARG A 18 19.16 25.22 4.81
N GLY A 19 19.00 24.54 5.93
CA GLY A 19 18.16 23.35 6.08
C GLY A 19 16.71 23.52 5.65
N GLU A 20 16.19 24.76 5.63
CA GLU A 20 14.81 25.06 5.25
C GLU A 20 14.50 24.76 3.78
N ASP A 21 15.40 25.04 2.83
CA ASP A 21 15.14 24.81 1.40
C ASP A 21 15.12 23.32 1.07
N LEU A 22 16.04 22.55 1.64
CA LEU A 22 16.08 21.11 1.39
C LEU A 22 14.97 20.37 2.14
N ARG A 23 14.57 20.86 3.32
CA ARG A 23 13.43 20.35 4.04
C ARG A 23 12.13 20.50 3.23
N ALA A 24 11.94 21.64 2.57
CA ALA A 24 10.81 21.86 1.67
C ALA A 24 10.84 20.91 0.46
N LEU A 25 12.04 20.63 -0.08
CA LEU A 25 12.21 19.63 -1.15
C LEU A 25 11.96 18.21 -0.65
N LEU A 26 12.42 17.88 0.54
CA LEU A 26 12.24 16.54 1.12
C LEU A 26 10.78 16.24 1.43
N ILE A 27 10.05 17.23 1.95
CA ILE A 27 8.64 17.11 2.31
C ILE A 27 7.79 17.89 1.30
N PRO A 28 7.39 17.29 0.16
CA PRO A 28 6.65 18.01 -0.87
C PRO A 28 5.29 18.47 -0.34
N GLN A 29 4.80 19.60 -0.86
CA GLN A 29 3.50 20.20 -0.44
C GLN A 29 2.32 19.20 -0.56
N GLY A 30 2.37 18.31 -1.54
CA GLY A 30 1.35 17.27 -1.74
C GLY A 30 1.55 15.99 -0.91
N ALA A 31 2.59 15.92 -0.05
CA ALA A 31 2.77 14.76 0.81
C ALA A 31 1.76 14.77 1.94
N GLU A 32 0.97 13.71 2.06
CA GLU A 32 -0.08 13.59 3.08
C GLU A 32 0.13 12.37 3.99
N GLY A 33 -0.55 12.38 5.13
CA GLY A 33 -0.68 11.25 6.03
C GLY A 33 0.66 10.69 6.50
N VAL A 34 0.79 9.37 6.41
CA VAL A 34 1.94 8.61 6.93
C VAL A 34 3.25 8.96 6.24
N THR A 35 3.22 9.28 4.94
CA THR A 35 4.43 9.65 4.19
C THR A 35 5.01 10.96 4.71
N ARG A 36 4.19 12.00 4.85
CA ARG A 36 4.61 13.30 5.41
C ARG A 36 5.17 13.14 6.82
N GLN A 37 4.47 12.39 7.67
CA GLN A 37 4.90 12.16 9.05
C GLN A 37 6.28 11.49 9.13
N ARG A 38 6.55 10.50 8.28
CA ARG A 38 7.84 9.78 8.25
C ARG A 38 8.97 10.67 7.77
N LEU A 39 8.74 11.47 6.73
CA LEU A 39 9.74 12.38 6.19
C LEU A 39 10.05 13.52 7.18
N ALA A 40 9.02 14.09 7.82
CA ALA A 40 9.20 15.11 8.85
C ALA A 40 10.01 14.57 10.05
N ARG A 41 9.64 13.39 10.55
CA ARG A 41 10.37 12.76 11.67
C ARG A 41 11.85 12.51 11.37
N PHE A 42 12.16 12.14 10.12
CA PHE A 42 13.54 11.98 9.70
C PHE A 42 14.27 13.33 9.65
N ALA A 43 13.65 14.35 9.07
CA ALA A 43 14.22 15.69 8.99
C ALA A 43 14.49 16.27 10.41
N ASP A 44 13.50 16.20 11.30
CA ASP A 44 13.61 16.65 12.69
C ASP A 44 14.75 15.94 13.44
N TRP A 45 14.85 14.62 13.28
CA TRP A 45 15.91 13.85 13.90
C TRP A 45 17.31 14.24 13.40
N LEU A 46 17.46 14.43 12.10
CA LEU A 46 18.74 14.75 11.49
C LEU A 46 19.18 16.18 11.86
N GLU A 47 18.27 17.15 11.78
CA GLU A 47 18.50 18.54 12.15
C GLU A 47 18.83 18.70 13.64
N GLY A 48 18.11 17.99 14.51
CA GLY A 48 18.35 18.00 15.96
C GLY A 48 19.73 17.50 16.38
N ARG A 49 20.45 16.80 15.48
CA ARG A 49 21.83 16.35 15.68
C ARG A 49 22.86 17.20 14.92
N GLY A 50 22.45 18.32 14.35
CA GLY A 50 23.30 19.15 13.50
C GLY A 50 23.70 18.49 12.17
N GLY A 51 22.97 17.45 11.76
CA GLY A 51 23.18 16.76 10.50
C GLY A 51 22.59 17.51 9.30
N SER A 52 23.12 17.26 8.10
CA SER A 52 22.63 17.84 6.86
C SER A 52 21.72 16.87 6.12
N LEU A 53 20.65 17.41 5.52
CA LEU A 53 19.78 16.63 4.62
C LEU A 53 20.49 16.20 3.32
N TYR A 54 21.64 16.80 2.97
CA TYR A 54 22.48 16.36 1.86
C TYR A 54 23.38 15.17 2.22
N THR A 55 23.61 14.93 3.51
CA THR A 55 24.35 13.77 4.03
C THR A 55 23.48 12.96 4.98
N PRO A 56 22.44 12.29 4.46
CA PRO A 56 21.47 11.61 5.32
C PRO A 56 22.11 10.42 6.04
N ASP A 57 22.19 10.49 7.37
CA ASP A 57 22.62 9.37 8.21
C ASP A 57 21.46 8.39 8.44
N LEU A 58 21.20 7.56 7.43
CA LEU A 58 20.16 6.55 7.53
C LEU A 58 20.50 5.41 8.50
N ALA A 59 21.80 5.15 8.74
CA ALA A 59 22.23 4.13 9.67
C ALA A 59 21.98 4.59 11.12
N GLY A 60 22.43 5.79 11.47
CA GLY A 60 22.15 6.36 12.78
C GLY A 60 20.67 6.54 13.06
N TRP A 61 19.89 6.94 12.03
CA TRP A 61 18.44 7.03 12.20
C TRP A 61 17.76 5.66 12.41
N ARG A 62 18.21 4.62 11.71
CA ARG A 62 17.79 3.23 11.97
C ARG A 62 18.00 2.88 13.44
N ASP A 63 19.19 3.16 13.95
CA ASP A 63 19.55 2.77 15.31
C ASP A 63 18.73 3.57 16.35
N ALA A 64 18.49 4.85 16.10
CA ALA A 64 17.62 5.68 16.91
C ALA A 64 16.17 5.13 16.94
N LEU A 65 15.59 4.81 15.76
CA LEU A 65 14.25 4.24 15.69
C LEU A 65 14.14 2.91 16.47
N LEU A 66 15.15 2.06 16.39
CA LEU A 66 15.17 0.79 17.11
C LEU A 66 15.34 0.99 18.61
N ALA A 67 16.16 1.94 19.04
CA ALA A 67 16.36 2.31 20.44
C ALA A 67 15.09 2.90 21.07
N GLU A 68 14.28 3.63 20.29
CA GLU A 68 12.96 4.12 20.70
C GLU A 68 11.88 3.02 20.71
N GLY A 69 12.23 1.76 20.48
CA GLY A 69 11.29 0.64 20.47
C GLY A 69 10.44 0.51 19.21
N VAL A 70 10.77 1.21 18.12
CA VAL A 70 10.07 1.03 16.85
C VAL A 70 10.30 -0.37 16.30
N LYS A 71 9.24 -1.10 16.00
CA LYS A 71 9.32 -2.46 15.46
C LYS A 71 10.21 -2.50 14.19
N PRO A 72 11.08 -3.52 14.03
CA PRO A 72 12.00 -3.62 12.88
C PRO A 72 11.30 -3.50 11.51
N SER A 73 10.09 -4.07 11.37
CA SER A 73 9.30 -3.94 10.13
C SER A 73 8.85 -2.49 9.86
N SER A 74 8.53 -1.75 10.91
CA SER A 74 8.16 -0.33 10.82
C SER A 74 9.40 0.52 10.51
N ALA A 75 10.54 0.30 11.19
CA ALA A 75 11.79 0.97 10.92
C ALA A 75 12.24 0.77 9.45
N ARG A 76 12.13 -0.45 8.92
CA ARG A 76 12.35 -0.72 7.48
C ARG A 76 11.44 0.12 6.59
N ALA A 77 10.16 0.26 6.94
CA ALA A 77 9.22 1.06 6.16
C ALA A 77 9.52 2.57 6.24
N TYR A 78 9.99 3.06 7.38
CA TYR A 78 10.46 4.44 7.53
C TYR A 78 11.65 4.72 6.60
N LEU A 79 12.70 3.90 6.68
CA LEU A 79 13.88 4.01 5.81
C LEU A 79 13.53 3.93 4.32
N ALA A 80 12.62 3.02 3.95
CA ALA A 80 12.17 2.89 2.57
C ALA A 80 11.46 4.16 2.06
N THR A 81 10.65 4.81 2.90
CA THR A 81 9.97 6.07 2.57
C THR A 81 11.00 7.18 2.29
N VAL A 82 12.00 7.34 3.15
CA VAL A 82 13.06 8.35 3.00
C VAL A 82 13.88 8.08 1.74
N ARG A 83 14.36 6.84 1.56
CA ARG A 83 15.12 6.47 0.35
C ARG A 83 14.32 6.71 -0.95
N SER A 84 13.05 6.38 -0.96
CA SER A 84 12.18 6.61 -2.12
C SER A 84 12.10 8.09 -2.47
N ARG A 85 11.96 8.96 -1.46
CA ARG A 85 11.91 10.40 -1.66
C ARG A 85 13.24 10.95 -2.19
N TYR A 86 14.36 10.59 -1.58
CA TYR A 86 15.68 11.01 -2.06
C TYR A 86 15.95 10.55 -3.50
N ARG A 87 15.59 9.32 -3.84
CA ARG A 87 15.71 8.84 -5.23
C ARG A 87 14.83 9.61 -6.22
N ALA A 88 13.69 10.11 -5.78
CA ALA A 88 12.86 10.98 -6.61
C ALA A 88 13.52 12.35 -6.81
N LEU A 89 14.14 12.92 -5.76
CA LEU A 89 14.91 14.17 -5.85
C LEU A 89 16.13 14.04 -6.76
N LEU A 90 16.86 12.94 -6.67
CA LEU A 90 18.04 12.66 -7.52
C LEU A 90 17.71 12.54 -9.02
N ARG A 91 16.46 12.18 -9.34
CA ARG A 91 15.99 12.12 -10.73
C ARG A 91 15.48 13.47 -11.26
N GLY A 92 15.22 14.42 -10.37
CA GLY A 92 14.77 15.76 -10.73
C GLY A 92 15.94 16.71 -10.95
N GLU A 93 15.72 17.74 -11.75
CA GLU A 93 16.73 18.76 -12.05
C GLU A 93 16.95 19.72 -10.86
N SER A 94 15.90 20.04 -10.11
CA SER A 94 15.92 21.05 -9.04
C SER A 94 17.01 20.83 -7.97
N LEU A 95 17.35 19.57 -7.66
CA LEU A 95 18.42 19.27 -6.71
C LEU A 95 19.79 19.54 -7.31
N ARG A 96 20.00 19.21 -8.57
CA ARG A 96 21.25 19.45 -9.29
C ARG A 96 21.51 20.93 -9.51
N ASP A 97 20.49 21.66 -9.94
CA ASP A 97 20.57 23.11 -10.16
C ASP A 97 20.90 23.84 -8.87
N GLY A 98 20.22 23.51 -7.78
CA GLY A 98 20.49 24.08 -6.47
C GLY A 98 21.91 23.77 -5.95
N LEU A 99 22.45 22.57 -6.22
CA LEU A 99 23.83 22.24 -5.90
C LEU A 99 24.82 22.98 -6.80
N TYR A 100 24.51 23.15 -8.08
CA TYR A 100 25.34 23.85 -9.04
C TYR A 100 25.53 25.35 -8.69
N ASP A 101 24.40 26.01 -8.36
CA ASP A 101 24.45 27.43 -7.93
C ASP A 101 25.26 27.60 -6.65
N HIS A 102 25.14 26.64 -5.72
CA HIS A 102 25.87 26.69 -4.47
C HIS A 102 27.35 26.37 -4.63
N ALA A 103 27.73 25.56 -5.61
CA ALA A 103 29.12 25.19 -5.88
C ALA A 103 30.01 26.41 -6.24
N GLY A 104 29.45 27.42 -6.91
CA GLY A 104 30.17 28.65 -7.22
C GLY A 104 30.66 29.41 -5.97
N ALA A 105 29.73 29.71 -5.06
CA ALA A 105 30.06 30.37 -3.78
C ALA A 105 31.05 29.55 -2.95
N MET A 106 31.10 28.26 -3.15
CA MET A 106 31.99 27.34 -2.49
C MET A 106 33.41 27.41 -3.04
N LEU A 107 33.54 27.41 -4.37
CA LEU A 107 34.85 27.51 -5.04
C LEU A 107 35.59 28.79 -4.64
N GLU A 108 34.89 29.91 -4.53
CA GLU A 108 35.42 31.16 -4.03
C GLU A 108 35.98 31.01 -2.61
N ARG A 109 35.26 30.34 -1.72
CA ARG A 109 35.67 30.14 -0.31
C ARG A 109 36.92 29.28 -0.16
N ILE A 110 37.12 28.29 -1.03
CA ILE A 110 38.29 27.40 -0.98
C ILE A 110 39.42 27.88 -1.86
N GLY A 111 39.28 29.09 -2.44
CA GLY A 111 40.31 29.70 -3.28
C GLY A 111 40.55 28.98 -4.61
N GLN A 112 39.56 28.24 -5.08
CA GLN A 112 39.59 27.59 -6.39
C GLN A 112 38.85 28.42 -7.43
N ALA A 113 39.27 28.29 -8.71
CA ALA A 113 38.61 28.99 -9.81
C ALA A 113 37.15 28.55 -9.97
N ASP A 114 36.26 29.52 -9.97
CA ASP A 114 34.86 29.30 -10.29
C ASP A 114 34.68 29.16 -11.80
N ASN A 115 34.57 27.93 -12.24
CA ASN A 115 34.28 27.61 -13.64
C ASN A 115 33.31 26.39 -13.71
N PRO A 116 32.63 26.17 -14.85
CA PRO A 116 31.66 25.10 -15.00
C PRO A 116 32.23 23.71 -14.68
N ALA A 117 33.48 23.43 -15.05
CA ALA A 117 34.08 22.11 -14.84
C ALA A 117 34.28 21.84 -13.33
N ASN A 118 34.76 22.81 -12.57
CA ASN A 118 34.94 22.70 -11.12
C ASN A 118 33.59 22.62 -10.41
N ARG A 119 32.58 23.39 -10.84
CA ARG A 119 31.19 23.26 -10.29
C ARG A 119 30.64 21.88 -10.52
N TYR A 120 30.72 21.35 -11.74
CA TYR A 120 30.22 20.00 -12.05
C TYR A 120 30.97 18.91 -11.27
N ALA A 121 32.28 19.05 -11.07
CA ALA A 121 33.05 18.10 -10.27
C ALA A 121 32.52 18.03 -8.82
N LEU A 122 32.28 19.17 -8.18
CA LEU A 122 31.75 19.25 -6.83
C LEU A 122 30.32 18.72 -6.73
N VAL A 123 29.45 19.07 -7.69
CA VAL A 123 28.09 18.57 -7.74
C VAL A 123 28.05 17.04 -7.90
N ASN A 124 28.86 16.50 -8.80
CA ASN A 124 28.89 15.03 -9.02
C ASN A 124 29.42 14.29 -7.79
N GLU A 125 30.41 14.85 -7.09
CA GLU A 125 30.91 14.28 -5.84
C GLU A 125 29.82 14.28 -4.75
N ALA A 126 29.09 15.40 -4.59
CA ALA A 126 27.98 15.51 -3.64
C ALA A 126 26.86 14.51 -3.96
N LEU A 127 26.50 14.37 -5.23
CA LEU A 127 25.48 13.41 -5.67
C LEU A 127 25.93 11.97 -5.43
N THR A 128 27.20 11.64 -5.72
CA THR A 128 27.75 10.29 -5.48
C THR A 128 27.73 9.94 -3.99
N ARG A 129 28.10 10.88 -3.12
CA ARG A 129 28.03 10.70 -1.66
C ARG A 129 26.59 10.46 -1.21
N LEU A 130 25.64 11.23 -1.73
CA LEU A 130 24.23 11.07 -1.44
C LEU A 130 23.71 9.70 -1.90
N GLU A 131 24.04 9.27 -3.11
CA GLU A 131 23.67 7.95 -3.62
C GLU A 131 24.22 6.82 -2.74
N ASN A 132 25.47 6.91 -2.34
CA ASN A 132 26.11 5.94 -1.43
C ASN A 132 25.39 5.88 -0.06
N ALA A 133 25.01 7.04 0.51
CA ALA A 133 24.26 7.09 1.76
C ALA A 133 22.88 6.45 1.65
N LEU A 134 22.30 6.40 0.45
CA LEU A 134 21.00 5.75 0.18
C LEU A 134 21.08 4.24 -0.09
N ASP A 135 22.30 3.66 -0.16
CA ASP A 135 22.43 2.21 -0.37
C ASP A 135 21.69 1.46 0.75
N PRO A 136 20.78 0.55 0.39
CA PRO A 136 20.08 -0.28 1.38
C PRO A 136 21.00 -1.05 2.32
N LYS A 137 22.23 -1.36 1.91
CA LYS A 137 23.22 -2.06 2.73
C LYS A 137 23.74 -1.21 3.89
N GLN A 138 23.83 0.10 3.72
CA GLN A 138 24.34 1.03 4.74
C GLN A 138 23.42 1.10 5.98
N ALA A 139 22.12 0.99 5.78
CA ALA A 139 21.14 1.00 6.85
C ALA A 139 20.19 -0.19 6.72
N PHE A 140 20.74 -1.39 6.81
CA PHE A 140 19.97 -2.63 6.75
C PHE A 140 19.25 -2.88 8.09
N VAL A 141 17.95 -3.20 8.02
CA VAL A 141 17.18 -3.63 9.18
C VAL A 141 16.89 -5.12 9.04
N LYS A 142 17.48 -5.93 9.90
CA LYS A 142 17.13 -7.35 10.00
C LYS A 142 15.75 -7.46 10.63
N VAL A 143 14.74 -7.75 9.81
CA VAL A 143 13.42 -8.13 10.34
C VAL A 143 13.48 -9.62 10.63
N PRO A 144 13.32 -10.04 11.89
CA PRO A 144 13.24 -11.46 12.21
C PRO A 144 12.18 -12.10 11.33
N LYS A 145 12.52 -13.19 10.66
CA LYS A 145 11.49 -14.06 10.09
C LYS A 145 10.71 -14.58 11.29
N LYS A 146 9.39 -14.39 11.30
CA LYS A 146 8.55 -15.07 12.28
C LYS A 146 8.87 -16.56 12.17
N GLN A 147 9.48 -17.09 13.21
CA GLN A 147 10.00 -18.46 13.24
C GLN A 147 8.88 -19.50 13.35
N ASP A 148 7.68 -19.07 13.71
CA ASP A 148 6.52 -19.93 13.83
C ASP A 148 5.32 -19.36 13.08
N ARG A 149 4.88 -20.06 12.05
CA ARG A 149 3.63 -19.77 11.36
C ARG A 149 2.39 -20.17 12.16
N THR A 150 2.58 -20.84 13.30
CA THR A 150 1.51 -21.31 14.18
C THR A 150 0.95 -20.20 15.08
N ASP A 151 1.75 -19.17 15.40
CA ASP A 151 1.32 -18.04 16.23
C ASP A 151 1.03 -16.76 15.41
N THR A 152 0.54 -16.91 14.18
CA THR A 152 0.12 -15.77 13.39
C THR A 152 -1.31 -15.39 13.77
N THR A 153 -1.52 -14.14 14.22
CA THR A 153 -2.83 -13.49 14.29
C THR A 153 -3.51 -13.36 12.92
N GLU A 154 -2.95 -14.00 11.90
CA GLU A 154 -3.37 -13.98 10.50
C GLU A 154 -4.34 -15.11 10.25
N LEU A 155 -5.60 -14.77 10.00
CA LEU A 155 -6.62 -15.76 9.75
C LEU A 155 -6.66 -16.17 8.27
N ARG A 156 -6.87 -17.47 8.04
CA ARG A 156 -7.29 -18.04 6.77
C ARG A 156 -8.53 -18.86 7.07
N LEU A 157 -9.68 -18.35 6.68
CA LEU A 157 -10.96 -18.97 6.99
C LEU A 157 -11.10 -20.28 6.22
N THR A 158 -11.69 -21.28 6.88
CA THR A 158 -12.20 -22.46 6.18
C THR A 158 -13.37 -22.05 5.30
N ARG A 159 -13.90 -22.98 4.48
CA ARG A 159 -15.08 -22.72 3.67
C ARG A 159 -16.28 -22.36 4.57
N GLU A 160 -16.52 -23.17 5.58
CA GLU A 160 -17.63 -23.01 6.54
C GLU A 160 -17.53 -21.68 7.31
N GLN A 161 -16.32 -21.29 7.71
CA GLN A 161 -16.08 -20.03 8.39
C GLN A 161 -16.30 -18.81 7.48
N ALA A 162 -15.91 -18.92 6.20
CA ALA A 162 -16.13 -17.86 5.22
C ALA A 162 -17.62 -17.72 4.88
N GLU A 163 -18.34 -18.84 4.74
CA GLU A 163 -19.78 -18.86 4.54
C GLU A 163 -20.53 -18.29 5.76
N ALA A 164 -20.14 -18.69 6.97
CA ALA A 164 -20.69 -18.11 8.20
C ALA A 164 -20.48 -16.59 8.27
N LEU A 165 -19.30 -16.10 7.86
CA LEU A 165 -19.01 -14.67 7.79
C LEU A 165 -19.88 -13.96 6.75
N LEU A 166 -20.14 -14.57 5.60
CA LEU A 166 -21.01 -14.04 4.54
C LEU A 166 -22.46 -13.88 5.02
N HIS A 167 -22.95 -14.83 5.82
CA HIS A 167 -24.31 -14.80 6.35
C HIS A 167 -24.47 -13.92 7.60
N ALA A 168 -23.37 -13.62 8.31
CA ALA A 168 -23.43 -12.93 9.59
C ALA A 168 -24.11 -11.53 9.57
N PRO A 169 -23.98 -10.70 8.51
CA PRO A 169 -24.68 -9.42 8.46
C PRO A 169 -26.20 -9.57 8.33
N GLY A 170 -26.66 -10.66 7.72
CA GLY A 170 -28.05 -10.84 7.27
C GLY A 170 -28.40 -9.89 6.14
N VAL A 171 -29.52 -10.15 5.46
CA VAL A 171 -29.97 -9.36 4.30
C VAL A 171 -31.30 -8.64 4.54
N ALA A 172 -31.88 -8.80 5.73
CA ALA A 172 -33.17 -8.19 6.08
C ALA A 172 -33.08 -6.66 6.30
N THR A 173 -31.91 -6.10 6.48
CA THR A 173 -31.71 -4.68 6.66
C THR A 173 -30.84 -4.10 5.56
N LEU A 174 -31.03 -2.83 5.22
CA LEU A 174 -30.21 -2.14 4.21
C LEU A 174 -28.72 -2.17 4.56
N ARG A 175 -28.36 -2.07 5.85
CA ARG A 175 -26.97 -2.21 6.32
C ARG A 175 -26.44 -3.62 6.17
N GLY A 176 -27.22 -4.60 6.58
CA GLY A 176 -26.87 -6.01 6.46
C GLY A 176 -26.63 -6.40 5.00
N LEU A 177 -27.56 -6.01 4.10
CA LEU A 177 -27.44 -6.28 2.67
C LEU A 177 -26.17 -5.64 2.07
N ARG A 178 -25.86 -4.35 2.41
CA ARG A 178 -24.60 -3.72 2.00
C ARG A 178 -23.38 -4.48 2.51
N ASP A 179 -23.39 -4.86 3.79
CA ASP A 179 -22.24 -5.50 4.44
C ASP A 179 -22.05 -6.92 3.87
N THR A 180 -23.10 -7.65 3.60
CA THR A 180 -23.05 -8.95 2.90
C THR A 180 -22.48 -8.80 1.48
N ALA A 181 -22.95 -7.81 0.71
CA ALA A 181 -22.42 -7.53 -0.63
C ALA A 181 -20.92 -7.17 -0.60
N LEU A 182 -20.50 -6.38 0.38
CA LEU A 182 -19.09 -6.01 0.58
C LEU A 182 -18.23 -7.25 0.89
N LEU A 183 -18.67 -8.09 1.84
CA LEU A 183 -17.98 -9.32 2.21
C LEU A 183 -17.89 -10.30 1.03
N ALA A 184 -18.98 -10.44 0.27
CA ALA A 184 -19.00 -11.29 -0.93
C ALA A 184 -17.97 -10.83 -1.97
N VAL A 185 -17.94 -9.54 -2.32
CA VAL A 185 -16.94 -9.00 -3.24
C VAL A 185 -15.52 -9.26 -2.72
N MET A 186 -15.24 -8.97 -1.46
CA MET A 186 -13.90 -9.12 -0.90
C MET A 186 -13.44 -10.58 -0.83
N LEU A 187 -14.33 -11.51 -0.50
CA LEU A 187 -14.02 -12.94 -0.45
C LEU A 187 -13.91 -13.57 -1.83
N CYS A 188 -14.74 -13.13 -2.80
CA CYS A 188 -14.73 -13.69 -4.15
C CYS A 188 -13.66 -13.13 -5.08
N THR A 189 -13.08 -11.96 -4.77
CA THR A 189 -12.11 -11.31 -5.65
C THR A 189 -10.75 -11.07 -4.99
N GLY A 190 -10.69 -11.14 -3.66
CA GLY A 190 -9.47 -10.87 -2.91
C GLY A 190 -8.97 -9.43 -3.02
N VAL A 191 -9.80 -8.46 -3.39
CA VAL A 191 -9.42 -7.03 -3.50
C VAL A 191 -8.91 -6.47 -2.18
N ARG A 192 -8.02 -5.47 -2.25
CA ARG A 192 -7.55 -4.74 -1.07
C ARG A 192 -8.65 -3.84 -0.52
N VAL A 193 -8.57 -3.50 0.76
CA VAL A 193 -9.54 -2.59 1.39
C VAL A 193 -9.64 -1.23 0.67
N ALA A 194 -8.54 -0.69 0.18
CA ALA A 194 -8.53 0.55 -0.59
C ALA A 194 -9.22 0.39 -1.96
N GLU A 195 -9.00 -0.74 -2.61
CA GLU A 195 -9.64 -1.08 -3.89
C GLU A 195 -11.14 -1.29 -3.71
N ALA A 196 -11.57 -1.98 -2.65
CA ALA A 196 -12.99 -2.12 -2.33
C ALA A 196 -13.66 -0.76 -2.04
N ALA A 197 -12.95 0.17 -1.39
CA ALA A 197 -13.45 1.52 -1.12
C ALA A 197 -13.58 2.37 -2.40
N ALA A 198 -12.70 2.18 -3.36
CA ALA A 198 -12.68 2.91 -4.63
C ALA A 198 -13.59 2.31 -5.71
N LEU A 199 -14.16 1.12 -5.47
CA LEU A 199 -14.93 0.38 -6.47
C LEU A 199 -16.17 1.15 -6.94
N ALA A 200 -16.28 1.36 -8.25
CA ALA A 200 -17.44 1.98 -8.88
C ALA A 200 -18.36 0.96 -9.55
N VAL A 201 -19.63 1.31 -9.72
CA VAL A 201 -20.64 0.44 -10.36
C VAL A 201 -20.19 -0.04 -11.74
N GLY A 202 -19.59 0.85 -12.53
CA GLY A 202 -19.08 0.52 -13.87
C GLY A 202 -17.93 -0.49 -13.88
N ASP A 203 -17.25 -0.72 -12.74
CA ASP A 203 -16.11 -1.64 -12.67
C ASP A 203 -16.54 -3.10 -12.42
N LEU A 204 -17.77 -3.32 -11.96
CA LEU A 204 -18.29 -4.63 -11.56
C LEU A 204 -18.45 -5.62 -12.71
N ARG A 205 -18.76 -5.12 -13.91
CA ARG A 205 -19.16 -5.93 -15.07
C ARG A 205 -18.40 -5.56 -16.33
N GLN A 206 -17.09 -5.55 -16.21
CA GLN A 206 -16.23 -5.40 -17.38
C GLN A 206 -16.09 -6.73 -18.14
N ARG A 207 -15.87 -6.66 -19.44
CA ARG A 207 -15.62 -7.85 -20.26
C ARG A 207 -14.22 -7.78 -20.86
N LEU A 208 -13.50 -8.87 -20.73
CA LEU A 208 -12.19 -9.05 -21.35
C LEU A 208 -12.15 -10.44 -22.01
N LYS A 209 -11.93 -10.49 -23.32
CA LYS A 209 -11.94 -11.75 -24.12
C LYS A 209 -13.20 -12.60 -23.86
N GLY A 210 -14.36 -11.96 -23.78
CA GLY A 210 -15.64 -12.64 -23.51
C GLY A 210 -15.94 -12.91 -22.03
N GLU A 211 -14.93 -12.92 -21.16
CA GLU A 211 -15.11 -13.19 -19.74
C GLU A 211 -15.66 -11.96 -18.99
N LEU A 212 -16.63 -12.22 -18.11
CA LEU A 212 -17.15 -11.22 -17.19
C LEU A 212 -16.23 -11.09 -15.97
N GLY A 213 -15.86 -9.88 -15.60
CA GLY A 213 -14.95 -9.67 -14.49
C GLY A 213 -15.07 -8.31 -13.84
N LEU A 214 -14.35 -8.18 -12.74
CA LEU A 214 -14.15 -6.95 -11.99
C LEU A 214 -12.89 -6.24 -12.50
N LEU A 215 -13.01 -4.96 -12.84
CA LEU A 215 -11.86 -4.10 -13.11
C LEU A 215 -11.43 -3.40 -11.82
N VAL A 216 -10.21 -3.62 -11.39
CA VAL A 216 -9.58 -2.88 -10.30
C VAL A 216 -8.69 -1.81 -10.91
N ARG A 217 -9.10 -0.55 -10.75
CA ARG A 217 -8.36 0.60 -11.26
C ARG A 217 -7.26 1.02 -10.31
N GLU A 218 -6.18 1.59 -10.85
CA GLU A 218 -5.08 2.18 -10.08
C GLU A 218 -4.61 1.29 -8.91
N GLY A 219 -4.47 0.00 -9.16
CA GLY A 219 -3.89 -0.92 -8.20
C GLY A 219 -2.51 -0.43 -7.72
N LYS A 220 -1.88 -1.16 -6.79
CA LYS A 220 -0.54 -0.82 -6.31
C LYS A 220 0.43 -0.62 -7.50
N GLY A 221 0.99 0.59 -7.63
CA GLY A 221 1.84 0.98 -8.76
C GLY A 221 1.08 1.59 -9.96
N GLY A 222 -0.20 1.99 -9.82
CA GLY A 222 -0.97 2.67 -10.87
C GLY A 222 -1.38 1.76 -12.04
N LYS A 223 -1.41 0.42 -11.84
CA LYS A 223 -1.76 -0.54 -12.89
C LYS A 223 -3.16 -1.10 -12.67
N ASP A 224 -3.98 -1.03 -13.70
CA ASP A 224 -5.27 -1.69 -13.73
C ASP A 224 -5.10 -3.21 -13.82
N ARG A 225 -6.04 -3.95 -13.20
CA ARG A 225 -6.11 -5.40 -13.35
C ARG A 225 -7.54 -5.88 -13.46
N PHE A 226 -7.73 -6.90 -14.26
CA PHE A 226 -9.00 -7.57 -14.47
C PHE A 226 -9.03 -8.87 -13.66
N ILE A 227 -10.11 -9.07 -12.89
CA ILE A 227 -10.35 -10.27 -12.09
C ILE A 227 -11.60 -10.94 -12.65
N PRO A 228 -11.50 -12.09 -13.35
CA PRO A 228 -12.66 -12.83 -13.81
C PRO A 228 -13.52 -13.30 -12.65
N TRP A 229 -14.84 -13.14 -12.75
CA TRP A 229 -15.77 -13.66 -11.75
C TRP A 229 -15.83 -15.18 -11.77
N GLY A 230 -15.85 -15.79 -12.96
CA GLY A 230 -16.06 -17.23 -13.11
C GLY A 230 -17.31 -17.70 -12.35
N ASP A 231 -17.20 -18.83 -11.66
CA ASP A 231 -18.27 -19.40 -10.86
C ASP A 231 -18.63 -18.57 -9.61
N LEU A 232 -17.82 -17.57 -9.25
CA LEU A 232 -18.09 -16.65 -8.15
C LEU A 232 -18.97 -15.46 -8.57
N SER A 233 -19.52 -15.48 -9.79
CA SER A 233 -20.43 -14.45 -10.32
C SER A 233 -21.74 -14.33 -9.51
N TRP A 234 -22.11 -15.32 -8.70
CA TRP A 234 -23.22 -15.23 -7.77
C TRP A 234 -23.10 -14.04 -6.80
N ALA A 235 -21.87 -13.61 -6.47
CA ALA A 235 -21.64 -12.41 -5.65
C ALA A 235 -22.28 -11.15 -6.26
N LEU A 236 -22.36 -11.08 -7.60
CA LEU A 236 -23.02 -9.98 -8.30
C LEU A 236 -24.53 -9.93 -8.04
N VAL A 237 -25.18 -11.06 -7.79
CA VAL A 237 -26.61 -11.09 -7.46
C VAL A 237 -26.87 -10.32 -6.16
N ILE A 238 -26.02 -10.51 -5.15
CA ILE A 238 -26.10 -9.80 -3.88
C ILE A 238 -25.79 -8.31 -4.07
N VAL A 239 -24.76 -7.99 -4.86
CA VAL A 239 -24.39 -6.61 -5.16
C VAL A 239 -25.53 -5.89 -5.91
N ASP A 240 -26.15 -6.54 -6.90
CA ASP A 240 -27.27 -5.97 -7.65
C ASP A 240 -28.47 -5.68 -6.74
N LYS A 241 -28.81 -6.62 -5.85
CA LYS A 241 -29.86 -6.41 -4.87
C LYS A 241 -29.53 -5.19 -3.99
N TRP A 242 -28.28 -5.09 -3.51
CA TRP A 242 -27.82 -3.90 -2.76
C TRP A 242 -27.98 -2.62 -3.58
N LEU A 243 -27.46 -2.58 -4.81
CA LEU A 243 -27.52 -1.40 -5.68
C LEU A 243 -28.97 -0.98 -5.94
N LYS A 244 -29.84 -1.96 -6.24
CA LYS A 244 -31.26 -1.73 -6.50
C LYS A 244 -31.97 -1.13 -5.28
N VAL A 245 -31.85 -1.77 -4.11
CA VAL A 245 -32.52 -1.32 -2.88
C VAL A 245 -31.97 0.04 -2.40
N ALA A 246 -30.68 0.31 -2.62
CA ALA A 246 -30.03 1.56 -2.27
C ALA A 246 -30.24 2.68 -3.30
N GLY A 247 -30.88 2.41 -4.45
CA GLY A 247 -31.06 3.39 -5.54
C GLY A 247 -29.74 3.84 -6.19
N ILE A 248 -28.74 2.95 -6.25
CA ILE A 248 -27.39 3.28 -6.77
C ILE A 248 -27.27 2.84 -8.22
N THR A 249 -27.18 3.79 -9.14
CA THR A 249 -27.02 3.54 -10.59
C THR A 249 -25.60 3.83 -11.10
N ALA A 250 -24.82 4.65 -10.40
CA ALA A 250 -23.47 5.04 -10.79
C ALA A 250 -22.62 5.48 -9.57
N GLY A 251 -21.31 5.63 -9.78
CA GLY A 251 -20.36 6.05 -8.75
C GLY A 251 -20.00 4.93 -7.78
N PRO A 252 -19.62 5.25 -6.52
CA PRO A 252 -19.16 4.25 -5.55
C PRO A 252 -20.20 3.16 -5.28
N VAL A 253 -19.76 1.89 -5.28
CA VAL A 253 -20.63 0.73 -5.00
C VAL A 253 -21.05 0.71 -3.54
N PHE A 254 -20.09 0.81 -2.63
CA PHE A 254 -20.35 0.71 -1.19
C PHE A 254 -20.41 2.10 -0.57
N ARG A 255 -21.58 2.48 -0.08
CA ARG A 255 -21.86 3.84 0.43
C ARG A 255 -22.16 3.84 1.92
N GLU A 256 -21.96 4.99 2.54
CA GLU A 256 -22.36 5.22 3.92
C GLU A 256 -23.87 5.24 4.05
N ILE A 257 -24.39 4.67 5.14
CA ILE A 257 -25.82 4.74 5.52
C ILE A 257 -25.90 5.47 6.85
N ARG A 258 -26.50 6.67 6.84
CA ARG A 258 -26.71 7.46 8.05
C ARG A 258 -27.82 6.90 8.93
N LYS A 259 -27.91 7.44 10.14
CA LYS A 259 -29.04 7.17 11.05
C LYS A 259 -30.36 7.49 10.32
N GLY A 260 -31.32 6.58 10.39
CA GLY A 260 -32.55 6.68 9.61
C GLY A 260 -32.54 6.02 8.22
N GLY A 261 -31.45 5.30 7.86
CA GLY A 261 -31.41 4.48 6.62
C GLY A 261 -31.05 5.26 5.35
N LYS A 262 -30.75 6.55 5.41
CA LYS A 262 -30.42 7.37 4.23
C LYS A 262 -29.05 7.02 3.66
N VAL A 263 -29.02 6.49 2.44
CA VAL A 263 -27.77 6.20 1.70
C VAL A 263 -27.15 7.52 1.21
N GLN A 264 -25.83 7.68 1.43
CA GLN A 264 -25.09 8.87 1.01
C GLN A 264 -24.52 8.69 -0.40
N ALA A 265 -24.18 9.78 -1.07
CA ALA A 265 -23.53 9.74 -2.37
C ALA A 265 -22.05 9.31 -2.25
N ALA A 266 -21.40 9.64 -1.14
CA ALA A 266 -20.00 9.30 -0.88
C ALA A 266 -19.80 7.82 -0.62
N GLY A 267 -18.69 7.26 -1.13
CA GLY A 267 -18.24 5.88 -0.87
C GLY A 267 -17.76 5.70 0.58
N LEU A 268 -17.72 4.45 1.01
CA LEU A 268 -17.12 4.08 2.29
C LEU A 268 -15.61 4.36 2.29
N THR A 269 -15.10 4.86 3.40
CA THR A 269 -13.66 4.97 3.63
C THR A 269 -13.06 3.59 3.93
N THR A 270 -11.76 3.44 3.73
CA THR A 270 -11.02 2.22 4.11
C THR A 270 -11.20 1.86 5.58
N ARG A 271 -11.26 2.89 6.46
CA ARG A 271 -11.51 2.70 7.90
C ARG A 271 -12.92 2.16 8.16
N ALA A 272 -13.92 2.69 7.47
CA ALA A 272 -15.30 2.21 7.60
C ALA A 272 -15.42 0.74 7.15
N ILE A 273 -14.77 0.36 6.04
CA ILE A 273 -14.73 -1.04 5.58
C ILE A 273 -14.04 -1.94 6.61
N GLN A 274 -12.91 -1.51 7.17
CA GLN A 274 -12.24 -2.26 8.24
C GLN A 274 -13.17 -2.50 9.43
N GLN A 275 -13.91 -1.48 9.88
CA GLN A 275 -14.85 -1.59 10.99
C GLN A 275 -16.03 -2.51 10.66
N ILE A 276 -16.51 -2.49 9.41
CA ILE A 276 -17.58 -3.40 8.95
C ILE A 276 -17.10 -4.84 9.03
N VAL A 277 -15.95 -5.16 8.43
CA VAL A 277 -15.40 -6.53 8.43
C VAL A 277 -15.16 -7.02 9.86
N GLN A 278 -14.60 -6.19 10.74
CA GLN A 278 -14.31 -6.55 12.13
C GLN A 278 -15.55 -6.70 13.01
N ARG A 279 -16.68 -6.15 12.61
CA ARG A 279 -17.94 -6.29 13.34
C ARG A 279 -18.45 -7.72 13.36
N TYR A 280 -18.21 -8.45 12.27
CA TYR A 280 -18.68 -9.82 12.09
C TYR A 280 -17.59 -10.79 12.49
N GLN A 281 -17.84 -11.54 13.57
CA GLN A 281 -16.89 -12.48 14.14
C GLN A 281 -17.15 -13.89 13.62
N VAL A 282 -16.09 -14.64 13.47
CA VAL A 282 -16.10 -16.08 13.14
C VAL A 282 -15.62 -16.89 14.34
N VAL A 283 -16.11 -18.12 14.45
CA VAL A 283 -15.62 -19.06 15.48
C VAL A 283 -14.41 -19.81 14.92
N ILE A 284 -13.30 -19.71 15.65
CA ILE A 284 -12.04 -20.39 15.31
C ILE A 284 -11.57 -21.08 16.59
N GLU A 285 -11.43 -22.39 16.54
CA GLU A 285 -11.01 -23.20 17.71
C GLU A 285 -11.87 -22.91 18.98
N GLY A 286 -13.18 -22.72 18.77
CA GLY A 286 -14.13 -22.42 19.86
C GLY A 286 -14.20 -20.95 20.29
N GLU A 287 -13.28 -20.10 19.84
CA GLU A 287 -13.25 -18.68 20.19
C GLU A 287 -13.83 -17.79 19.08
N ARG A 288 -14.52 -16.72 19.46
CA ARG A 288 -14.97 -15.68 18.54
C ARG A 288 -13.83 -14.76 18.20
N ARG A 289 -13.46 -14.69 16.92
CA ARG A 289 -12.38 -13.82 16.42
C ARG A 289 -12.89 -12.92 15.31
N ALA A 290 -12.50 -11.65 15.34
CA ALA A 290 -12.80 -10.69 14.28
C ALA A 290 -11.83 -10.88 13.11
N ALA A 291 -12.36 -11.10 11.91
CA ALA A 291 -11.57 -11.10 10.69
C ALA A 291 -11.16 -9.67 10.30
N ARG A 292 -10.08 -9.54 9.58
CA ARG A 292 -9.60 -8.26 9.01
C ARG A 292 -9.71 -8.33 7.48
N PRO A 293 -9.78 -7.18 6.78
CA PRO A 293 -9.81 -7.18 5.31
C PRO A 293 -8.70 -8.00 4.66
N HIS A 294 -7.51 -7.99 5.25
CA HIS A 294 -6.39 -8.76 4.73
C HIS A 294 -6.53 -10.28 4.94
N ASP A 295 -7.28 -10.69 5.95
CA ASP A 295 -7.57 -12.10 6.20
C ASP A 295 -8.57 -12.65 5.16
N LEU A 296 -9.54 -11.83 4.71
CA LEU A 296 -10.44 -12.20 3.62
C LEU A 296 -9.66 -12.42 2.31
N ARG A 297 -8.70 -11.54 2.04
CA ARG A 297 -7.83 -11.67 0.86
C ARG A 297 -6.91 -12.90 0.93
N ARG A 298 -6.40 -13.25 2.11
CA ARG A 298 -5.65 -14.50 2.33
C ARG A 298 -6.54 -15.72 2.18
N THR A 299 -7.78 -15.60 2.66
CA THR A 299 -8.79 -16.64 2.50
C THR A 299 -9.09 -16.89 1.04
N TYR A 300 -9.30 -15.84 0.23
CA TYR A 300 -9.44 -15.97 -1.23
C TYR A 300 -8.25 -16.75 -1.82
N ALA A 301 -7.03 -16.32 -1.56
CA ALA A 301 -5.85 -16.98 -2.10
C ALA A 301 -5.77 -18.46 -1.71
N ALA A 302 -5.97 -18.76 -0.43
CA ALA A 302 -5.91 -20.13 0.09
C ALA A 302 -7.00 -21.03 -0.47
N ARG A 303 -8.24 -20.53 -0.58
CA ARG A 303 -9.38 -21.30 -1.10
C ARG A 303 -9.27 -21.54 -2.59
N GLN A 304 -8.87 -20.50 -3.37
CA GLN A 304 -8.67 -20.66 -4.82
C GLN A 304 -7.53 -21.63 -5.14
N TYR A 305 -6.44 -21.58 -4.37
CA TYR A 305 -5.35 -22.55 -4.50
C TYR A 305 -5.79 -23.98 -4.16
N ALA A 306 -6.53 -24.16 -3.07
CA ALA A 306 -7.09 -25.44 -2.67
C ALA A 306 -8.09 -26.01 -3.70
N ALA A 307 -8.76 -25.13 -4.45
CA ALA A 307 -9.66 -25.49 -5.55
C ALA A 307 -8.94 -25.71 -6.90
N GLY A 308 -7.61 -25.66 -6.92
CA GLY A 308 -6.80 -25.95 -8.12
C GLY A 308 -6.49 -24.76 -9.01
N MET A 309 -6.79 -23.52 -8.62
CA MET A 309 -6.38 -22.35 -9.41
C MET A 309 -4.87 -22.21 -9.40
N ASP A 310 -4.30 -21.92 -10.56
CA ASP A 310 -2.87 -21.71 -10.72
C ASP A 310 -2.33 -20.56 -9.84
N MET A 311 -1.17 -20.77 -9.21
CA MET A 311 -0.58 -19.81 -8.27
C MET A 311 -0.29 -18.44 -8.93
N ASN A 312 0.07 -18.40 -10.21
CA ASN A 312 0.32 -17.15 -10.91
C ASN A 312 -1.00 -16.44 -11.26
N ALA A 313 -2.05 -17.22 -11.57
CA ALA A 313 -3.38 -16.67 -11.76
C ALA A 313 -3.88 -15.99 -10.46
N ILE A 314 -3.73 -16.65 -9.31
CA ILE A 314 -4.03 -16.07 -7.99
C ILE A 314 -3.20 -14.80 -7.76
N ARG A 315 -1.90 -14.84 -8.03
CA ARG A 315 -1.00 -13.69 -7.89
C ARG A 315 -1.44 -12.50 -8.75
N GLN A 316 -1.83 -12.75 -10.00
CA GLN A 316 -2.32 -11.70 -10.91
C GLN A 316 -3.65 -11.12 -10.44
N ASN A 317 -4.61 -11.96 -10.03
CA ASN A 317 -5.87 -11.52 -9.48
C ASN A 317 -5.68 -10.66 -8.23
N LEU A 318 -4.70 -11.01 -7.40
CA LEU A 318 -4.34 -10.23 -6.23
C LEU A 318 -3.50 -8.97 -6.55
N GLY A 319 -2.87 -8.87 -7.72
CA GLY A 319 -1.95 -7.77 -8.05
C GLY A 319 -0.74 -7.73 -7.13
N HIS A 320 -0.08 -8.89 -6.92
CA HIS A 320 1.18 -8.98 -6.19
C HIS A 320 2.34 -8.74 -7.14
N GLU A 321 3.15 -7.71 -6.91
CA GLU A 321 4.30 -7.35 -7.77
C GLU A 321 5.48 -8.32 -7.63
N ASP A 322 5.62 -9.00 -6.50
CA ASP A 322 6.82 -9.74 -6.19
C ASP A 322 6.77 -11.20 -6.64
N ILE A 323 7.31 -11.46 -7.82
CA ILE A 323 8.19 -12.61 -8.07
C ILE A 323 9.19 -12.21 -9.15
N LYS A 324 10.26 -11.55 -8.81
CA LYS A 324 11.40 -11.32 -9.72
C LYS A 324 12.07 -12.60 -10.22
N THR A 325 11.73 -13.75 -9.64
CA THR A 325 12.33 -15.05 -9.97
C THR A 325 11.52 -15.90 -10.94
N THR A 326 10.31 -15.51 -11.31
CA THR A 326 9.48 -16.35 -12.20
C THR A 326 9.14 -15.67 -13.54
N GLN A 327 9.66 -14.47 -13.82
CA GLN A 327 9.40 -13.74 -15.07
C GLN A 327 9.92 -14.44 -16.34
N GLY A 328 10.68 -15.52 -16.20
CA GLY A 328 11.23 -16.25 -17.35
C GLY A 328 10.35 -17.35 -17.93
N TYR A 329 9.26 -17.73 -17.31
CA TYR A 329 8.58 -18.97 -17.66
C TYR A 329 7.13 -18.89 -18.11
N ILE A 330 6.46 -17.73 -18.14
CA ILE A 330 5.04 -17.70 -18.43
C ILE A 330 4.76 -16.76 -19.59
N GLY A 331 4.72 -17.35 -20.78
CA GLY A 331 4.05 -16.78 -21.94
C GLY A 331 2.59 -16.43 -21.60
N ALA A 332 1.96 -15.59 -22.41
CA ALA A 332 0.63 -15.02 -22.19
C ALA A 332 -0.30 -15.95 -21.41
N MET A 333 -0.59 -15.57 -20.15
CA MET A 333 -1.41 -16.39 -19.27
C MET A 333 -2.81 -16.53 -19.83
N ASN A 334 -3.27 -17.76 -19.99
CA ASN A 334 -4.62 -18.04 -20.41
C ASN A 334 -5.60 -17.50 -19.36
N ILE A 335 -6.59 -16.72 -19.75
CA ILE A 335 -7.58 -16.14 -18.85
C ILE A 335 -8.43 -17.23 -18.19
N GLU A 336 -8.57 -18.39 -18.82
CA GLU A 336 -9.31 -19.53 -18.31
C GLU A 336 -8.77 -20.05 -16.98
N THR A 337 -7.43 -20.04 -16.81
CA THR A 337 -6.79 -20.46 -15.55
C THR A 337 -6.95 -19.45 -14.42
N ARG A 338 -7.54 -18.28 -14.70
CA ARG A 338 -7.73 -17.19 -13.75
C ARG A 338 -9.17 -17.07 -13.25
N ARG A 339 -10.09 -17.90 -13.76
CA ARG A 339 -11.48 -17.90 -13.32
C ARG A 339 -11.58 -18.24 -11.84
N GLY A 340 -12.42 -17.47 -11.13
CA GLY A 340 -12.79 -17.82 -9.76
C GLY A 340 -13.59 -19.12 -9.76
N GLN A 341 -13.31 -19.97 -8.77
CA GLN A 341 -14.04 -21.20 -8.57
C GLN A 341 -15.04 -21.05 -7.43
N ALA A 342 -16.13 -21.81 -7.46
CA ALA A 342 -17.18 -21.81 -6.45
C ALA A 342 -16.68 -22.48 -5.16
N VAL A 343 -15.86 -21.75 -4.39
CA VAL A 343 -15.31 -22.20 -3.10
C VAL A 343 -16.15 -21.75 -1.90
N TYR A 344 -17.17 -20.93 -2.16
CA TYR A 344 -18.18 -20.48 -1.21
C TYR A 344 -19.56 -20.58 -1.85
N SER A 345 -20.58 -20.75 -1.02
CA SER A 345 -21.96 -20.60 -1.38
C SER A 345 -22.64 -19.55 -0.50
N PHE A 346 -23.72 -18.98 -1.02
CA PHE A 346 -24.62 -18.12 -0.27
C PHE A 346 -26.06 -18.55 -0.59
N ASP A 347 -26.89 -18.62 0.42
CA ASP A 347 -28.31 -18.91 0.23
C ASP A 347 -28.98 -17.69 -0.42
N LEU A 348 -29.14 -17.74 -1.76
CA LEU A 348 -29.77 -16.66 -2.53
C LEU A 348 -31.25 -16.54 -2.25
N HIS A 349 -31.93 -17.60 -1.75
CA HIS A 349 -33.34 -17.55 -1.35
C HIS A 349 -33.57 -16.60 -0.17
N ALA A 350 -32.52 -16.34 0.65
CA ALA A 350 -32.61 -15.32 1.68
C ALA A 350 -32.87 -13.90 1.12
N LEU A 351 -32.71 -13.68 -0.19
CA LEU A 351 -32.96 -12.40 -0.87
C LEU A 351 -34.41 -12.26 -1.35
N ASP A 352 -35.15 -13.35 -1.45
CA ASP A 352 -36.48 -13.36 -2.09
C ASP A 352 -37.55 -12.59 -1.28
N GLY A 353 -37.40 -12.52 0.04
CA GLY A 353 -38.34 -11.80 0.93
C GLY A 353 -38.12 -10.27 1.01
N LEU A 354 -37.10 -9.73 0.33
CA LEU A 354 -36.82 -8.29 0.35
C LEU A 354 -37.68 -7.56 -0.69
N THR A 355 -38.77 -6.97 -0.26
CA THR A 355 -39.55 -6.00 -1.06
C THR A 355 -38.76 -4.71 -1.24
N VAL A 356 -38.76 -4.16 -2.46
CA VAL A 356 -38.12 -2.90 -2.83
C VAL A 356 -39.03 -1.74 -2.48
#